data_b53b687ed95c5a499565634e8a4cdaec
#
_entry.id   b53b687ed95c5a499565634e8a4cdaec
#
_cell.length_a   1.000
_cell.length_b   1.000
_cell.length_c   1.000
_cell.angle_alpha   90.00
_cell.angle_beta   90.00
_cell.angle_gamma   90.00
#
_symmetry.space_group_name_H-M   'P 1'
#
loop_
_entity.id
_entity.type
_entity.pdbx_description
1 polymer ?
#
loop_
_entity_poly.entity_id
_entity_poly.type
_entity_poly.pdbx_seq_one_letter_code
_entity_poly.pdbx_strand_id
1 'polypeptide(L)'
;EAKRTWKEGLSTFKKNRSYYRLLFSIYNKHSLDKELFQMIENGRLIFNESFLSTELGNYYHKRKQYKDAMDEYLLSLLNDPGTSSSVSRKILIMSDDIDSKNVIEMKLLENSFKHSNKILPILSDHYFKHREFKKSYEALLELSDKEMFNAKKWLSFCNSLRKEKAYSHAIKAYQYLLKKDLKNYQYGEGLLGLAKTFEDQISPVENNDLVPYFYNDNIFFKDAAQL
;
A
#
# COMPACT_ATOMS: atom_id res chain seq x y z
N GLU A 1 30.63 -20.32 24.32
CA GLU A 1 31.72 -19.58 23.66
C GLU A 1 31.17 -18.55 22.67
N ALA A 2 30.40 -18.92 21.64
CA ALA A 2 29.86 -18.01 20.63
C ALA A 2 29.09 -16.82 21.22
N LYS A 3 28.15 -17.06 22.17
CA LYS A 3 27.39 -15.98 22.82
C LYS A 3 28.26 -14.96 23.54
N ARG A 4 29.40 -15.38 24.11
CA ARG A 4 30.35 -14.50 24.77
C ARG A 4 31.06 -13.62 23.75
N THR A 5 31.52 -14.21 22.65
CA THR A 5 32.17 -13.48 21.55
C THR A 5 31.24 -12.42 20.94
N TRP A 6 29.94 -12.74 20.75
CA TRP A 6 28.97 -11.80 20.24
C TRP A 6 28.72 -10.62 21.19
N LYS A 7 28.68 -10.85 22.50
CA LYS A 7 28.57 -9.78 23.51
C LYS A 7 29.81 -8.90 23.56
N GLU A 8 30.99 -9.50 23.50
CA GLU A 8 32.27 -8.76 23.41
C GLU A 8 32.32 -7.91 22.14
N GLY A 9 31.85 -8.45 21.01
CA GLY A 9 31.70 -7.71 19.76
C GLY A 9 30.75 -6.50 19.89
N LEU A 10 29.62 -6.62 20.61
CA LEU A 10 28.71 -5.49 20.84
C LEU A 10 29.39 -4.37 21.63
N SER A 11 30.25 -4.67 22.58
CA SER A 11 31.01 -3.64 23.32
C SER A 11 32.04 -2.96 22.42
N THR A 12 32.73 -3.72 21.57
CA THR A 12 33.74 -3.23 20.63
C THR A 12 33.12 -2.41 19.50
N PHE A 13 32.03 -2.90 18.90
CA PHE A 13 31.35 -2.29 17.75
C PHE A 13 30.08 -1.57 18.13
N LYS A 14 30.04 -0.95 19.32
CA LYS A 14 28.88 -0.33 19.94
C LYS A 14 28.11 0.64 19.02
N LYS A 15 28.78 1.36 18.12
CA LYS A 15 28.19 2.33 17.18
C LYS A 15 28.12 1.82 15.74
N ASN A 16 28.32 0.53 15.49
CA ASN A 16 28.30 -0.04 14.14
C ASN A 16 26.93 -0.67 13.82
N ARG A 17 26.10 0.04 13.08
CA ARG A 17 24.75 -0.42 12.66
C ARG A 17 24.77 -1.76 11.92
N SER A 18 25.79 -2.00 11.08
CA SER A 18 25.92 -3.25 10.33
C SER A 18 26.17 -4.46 11.22
N TYR A 19 26.91 -4.26 12.32
CA TYR A 19 27.14 -5.32 13.29
C TYR A 19 25.85 -5.72 14.02
N TYR A 20 25.02 -4.78 14.39
CA TYR A 20 23.70 -5.07 14.97
C TYR A 20 22.79 -5.83 14.00
N ARG A 21 22.77 -5.48 12.70
CA ARG A 21 22.01 -6.21 11.68
C ARG A 21 22.52 -7.64 11.51
N LEU A 22 23.84 -7.82 11.53
CA LEU A 22 24.44 -9.16 11.50
C LEU A 22 24.00 -10.00 12.71
N LEU A 23 24.09 -9.44 13.91
CA LEU A 23 23.65 -10.13 15.14
C LEU A 23 22.16 -10.41 15.15
N PHE A 24 21.32 -9.48 14.65
CA PHE A 24 19.90 -9.72 14.47
C PHE A 24 19.65 -10.98 13.65
N SER A 25 20.34 -11.11 12.52
CA SER A 25 20.23 -12.29 11.66
C SER A 25 20.68 -13.59 12.38
N ILE A 26 21.77 -13.52 13.10
CA ILE A 26 22.31 -14.65 13.87
C ILE A 26 21.35 -15.07 14.99
N TYR A 27 20.90 -14.12 15.81
CA TYR A 27 20.00 -14.40 16.93
C TYR A 27 18.65 -14.94 16.46
N ASN A 28 18.08 -14.36 15.40
CA ASN A 28 16.85 -14.84 14.80
C ASN A 28 17.01 -16.28 14.23
N LYS A 29 18.13 -16.56 13.52
CA LYS A 29 18.42 -17.88 12.97
C LYS A 29 18.51 -18.96 14.06
N HIS A 30 19.06 -18.62 15.21
CA HIS A 30 19.26 -19.56 16.33
C HIS A 30 18.18 -19.47 17.42
N SER A 31 17.07 -18.75 17.15
CA SER A 31 15.95 -18.57 18.10
C SER A 31 16.39 -18.05 19.47
N LEU A 32 17.36 -17.14 19.48
CA LEU A 32 17.88 -16.49 20.67
C LEU A 32 17.09 -15.19 20.98
N ASP A 33 15.77 -15.34 21.22
CA ASP A 33 14.85 -14.22 21.27
C ASP A 33 15.19 -13.26 22.42
N LYS A 34 15.61 -13.75 23.58
CA LYS A 34 16.00 -12.92 24.71
C LYS A 34 17.18 -12.00 24.38
N GLU A 35 18.22 -12.57 23.76
CA GLU A 35 19.41 -11.82 23.35
C GLU A 35 19.08 -10.85 22.21
N LEU A 36 18.19 -11.23 21.31
CA LEU A 36 17.73 -10.40 20.21
C LEU A 36 17.02 -9.15 20.71
N PHE A 37 16.03 -9.28 21.60
CA PHE A 37 15.29 -8.14 22.13
C PHE A 37 16.19 -7.23 22.97
N GLN A 38 17.04 -7.78 23.84
CA GLN A 38 17.98 -7.00 24.64
C GLN A 38 18.96 -6.21 23.74
N MET A 39 19.43 -6.80 22.65
CA MET A 39 20.29 -6.12 21.68
C MET A 39 19.55 -4.98 20.97
N ILE A 40 18.26 -5.17 20.58
CA ILE A 40 17.46 -4.13 19.93
C ILE A 40 17.24 -2.95 20.88
N GLU A 41 16.85 -3.21 22.13
CA GLU A 41 16.65 -2.17 23.15
C GLU A 41 17.93 -1.32 23.34
N ASN A 42 19.07 -1.97 23.51
CA ASN A 42 20.34 -1.29 23.59
C ASN A 42 20.68 -0.50 22.31
N GLY A 43 20.37 -1.06 21.14
CA GLY A 43 20.57 -0.39 19.86
C GLY A 43 19.68 0.85 19.71
N ARG A 44 18.44 0.80 20.16
CA ARG A 44 17.52 1.95 20.16
C ARG A 44 18.00 3.09 21.04
N LEU A 45 18.56 2.81 22.19
CA LEU A 45 19.18 3.82 23.06
C LEU A 45 20.41 4.50 22.42
N ILE A 46 21.13 3.78 21.53
CA ILE A 46 22.36 4.28 20.92
C ILE A 46 22.10 5.04 19.61
N PHE A 47 21.15 4.56 18.81
CA PHE A 47 20.92 5.09 17.47
C PHE A 47 19.64 5.95 17.38
N ASN A 48 18.49 5.36 17.51
CA ASN A 48 17.16 5.99 17.57
C ASN A 48 16.09 4.95 17.90
N GLU A 49 14.90 5.42 18.22
CA GLU A 49 13.74 4.58 18.60
C GLU A 49 13.32 3.58 17.51
N SER A 50 13.42 3.96 16.23
CA SER A 50 13.05 3.10 15.10
C SER A 50 14.17 2.17 14.61
N PHE A 51 15.30 2.13 15.33
CA PHE A 51 16.40 1.26 14.93
C PHE A 51 16.00 -0.22 14.90
N LEU A 52 16.25 -0.89 13.78
CA LEU A 52 15.86 -2.28 13.49
C LEU A 52 14.35 -2.55 13.48
N SER A 53 13.49 -1.53 13.45
CA SER A 53 12.03 -1.72 13.41
C SER A 53 11.56 -2.47 12.18
N THR A 54 12.15 -2.24 11.01
CA THR A 54 11.80 -3.00 9.79
C THR A 54 12.15 -4.48 9.94
N GLU A 55 13.32 -4.79 10.49
CA GLU A 55 13.78 -6.17 10.74
C GLU A 55 12.91 -6.86 11.78
N LEU A 56 12.55 -6.14 12.86
CA LEU A 56 11.70 -6.65 13.93
C LEU A 56 10.25 -6.84 13.45
N GLY A 57 9.72 -5.93 12.63
CA GLY A 57 8.43 -6.10 11.97
C GLY A 57 8.38 -7.37 11.10
N ASN A 58 9.47 -7.66 10.35
CA ASN A 58 9.58 -8.93 9.59
C ASN A 58 9.64 -10.15 10.51
N TYR A 59 10.28 -10.04 11.66
CA TYR A 59 10.36 -11.10 12.66
C TYR A 59 8.98 -11.45 13.20
N TYR A 60 8.19 -10.44 13.59
CA TYR A 60 6.81 -10.62 14.07
C TYR A 60 5.86 -11.11 12.97
N HIS A 61 5.95 -10.55 11.75
CA HIS A 61 5.14 -10.99 10.60
C HIS A 61 5.31 -12.50 10.33
N LYS A 62 6.55 -12.99 10.28
CA LYS A 62 6.82 -14.43 10.08
C LYS A 62 6.23 -15.33 11.16
N ARG A 63 5.99 -14.79 12.35
CA ARG A 63 5.38 -15.49 13.50
C ARG A 63 3.87 -15.25 13.61
N LYS A 64 3.28 -14.58 12.62
CA LYS A 64 1.86 -14.18 12.59
C LYS A 64 1.44 -13.28 13.76
N GLN A 65 2.37 -12.58 14.36
CA GLN A 65 2.14 -11.57 15.39
C GLN A 65 1.88 -10.23 14.71
N TYR A 66 0.71 -10.11 14.03
CA TYR A 66 0.42 -9.01 13.11
C TYR A 66 0.33 -7.64 13.78
N LYS A 67 -0.16 -7.61 15.03
CA LYS A 67 -0.23 -6.36 15.80
C LYS A 67 1.15 -5.80 16.06
N ASP A 68 2.05 -6.64 16.60
CA ASP A 68 3.43 -6.23 16.90
C ASP A 68 4.21 -5.92 15.61
N ALA A 69 3.95 -6.67 14.53
CA ALA A 69 4.52 -6.38 13.22
C ALA A 69 4.10 -5.00 12.70
N MET A 70 2.81 -4.64 12.84
CA MET A 70 2.30 -3.33 12.43
C MET A 70 2.88 -2.20 13.28
N ASP A 71 2.99 -2.37 14.59
CA ASP A 71 3.56 -1.36 15.47
C ASP A 71 5.01 -1.04 15.06
N GLU A 72 5.80 -2.06 14.76
CA GLU A 72 7.18 -1.90 14.29
C GLU A 72 7.28 -1.32 12.87
N TYR A 73 6.42 -1.76 11.95
CA TYR A 73 6.38 -1.19 10.61
C TYR A 73 5.96 0.28 10.63
N LEU A 74 4.98 0.65 11.44
CA LEU A 74 4.56 2.04 11.60
C LEU A 74 5.66 2.89 12.23
N LEU A 75 6.34 2.36 13.25
CA LEU A 75 7.48 3.05 13.86
C LEU A 75 8.59 3.35 12.82
N SER A 76 8.92 2.38 11.98
CA SER A 76 9.88 2.58 10.88
C SER A 76 9.36 3.57 9.82
N LEU A 77 8.11 3.42 9.38
CA LEU A 77 7.48 4.27 8.37
C LEU A 77 7.45 5.75 8.77
N LEU A 78 7.16 6.01 10.03
CA LEU A 78 6.97 7.37 10.53
C LEU A 78 8.29 8.07 10.82
N ASN A 79 9.31 7.34 11.28
CA ASN A 79 10.57 7.92 11.74
C ASN A 79 11.73 7.78 10.73
N ASP A 80 11.64 6.89 9.74
CA ASP A 80 12.71 6.70 8.74
C ASP A 80 12.16 6.87 7.31
N PRO A 81 12.30 8.08 6.73
CA PRO A 81 11.84 8.33 5.35
C PRO A 81 12.47 7.43 4.30
N GLY A 82 13.72 6.98 4.52
CA GLY A 82 14.44 6.11 3.60
C GLY A 82 13.84 4.71 3.46
N THR A 83 13.08 4.25 4.45
CA THR A 83 12.44 2.93 4.46
C THR A 83 10.99 2.93 4.01
N SER A 84 10.38 4.11 3.85
CA SER A 84 8.94 4.30 3.65
C SER A 84 8.35 3.39 2.56
N SER A 85 8.91 3.40 1.35
CA SER A 85 8.41 2.57 0.23
C SER A 85 8.54 1.07 0.49
N SER A 86 9.64 0.63 1.12
CA SER A 86 9.85 -0.78 1.41
C SER A 86 8.92 -1.28 2.53
N VAL A 87 8.68 -0.46 3.54
CA VAL A 87 7.77 -0.78 4.65
C VAL A 87 6.32 -0.80 4.18
N SER A 88 5.88 0.17 3.37
CA SER A 88 4.54 0.17 2.76
C SER A 88 4.28 -1.13 2.00
N ARG A 89 5.26 -1.57 1.19
CA ARG A 89 5.16 -2.85 0.48
C ARG A 89 5.06 -4.05 1.43
N LYS A 90 5.79 -4.06 2.55
CA LYS A 90 5.72 -5.14 3.54
C LYS A 90 4.37 -5.21 4.23
N ILE A 91 3.77 -4.08 4.57
CA ILE A 91 2.41 -3.99 5.11
C ILE A 91 1.41 -4.58 4.09
N LEU A 92 1.53 -4.20 2.81
CA LEU A 92 0.65 -4.71 1.76
C LEU A 92 0.87 -6.21 1.48
N ILE A 93 2.10 -6.73 1.58
CA ILE A 93 2.36 -8.19 1.50
C ILE A 93 1.74 -8.90 2.70
N MET A 94 1.91 -8.37 3.90
CA MET A 94 1.30 -8.95 5.11
C MET A 94 -0.23 -9.02 4.99
N SER A 95 -0.84 -8.07 4.29
CA SER A 95 -2.29 -8.01 4.01
C SER A 95 -2.81 -9.17 3.14
N ASP A 96 -1.95 -10.05 2.59
CA ASP A 96 -2.37 -11.28 1.92
C ASP A 96 -2.88 -12.34 2.89
N ASP A 97 -2.44 -12.27 4.15
CA ASP A 97 -2.95 -13.16 5.20
C ASP A 97 -4.29 -12.62 5.73
N ILE A 98 -5.33 -13.43 5.64
CA ILE A 98 -6.69 -13.04 6.03
C ILE A 98 -6.77 -12.59 7.48
N ASP A 99 -5.98 -13.21 8.37
CA ASP A 99 -5.97 -12.89 9.79
C ASP A 99 -5.35 -11.52 10.09
N SER A 100 -4.52 -11.00 9.18
CA SER A 100 -3.88 -9.71 9.34
C SER A 100 -4.75 -8.52 8.90
N LYS A 101 -5.74 -8.74 8.02
CA LYS A 101 -6.51 -7.70 7.35
C LYS A 101 -7.08 -6.66 8.32
N ASN A 102 -7.83 -7.12 9.33
CA ASN A 102 -8.48 -6.23 10.29
C ASN A 102 -7.47 -5.49 11.18
N VAL A 103 -6.37 -6.15 11.52
CA VAL A 103 -5.29 -5.52 12.31
C VAL A 103 -4.63 -4.40 11.54
N ILE A 104 -4.35 -4.62 10.25
CA ILE A 104 -3.76 -3.61 9.37
C ILE A 104 -4.72 -2.42 9.22
N GLU A 105 -6.00 -2.68 8.88
CA GLU A 105 -7.01 -1.64 8.73
C GLU A 105 -7.11 -0.78 10.00
N MET A 106 -7.26 -1.40 11.16
CA MET A 106 -7.35 -0.73 12.45
C MET A 106 -6.13 0.16 12.72
N LYS A 107 -4.93 -0.40 12.59
CA LYS A 107 -3.68 0.32 12.86
C LYS A 107 -3.43 1.48 11.89
N LEU A 108 -3.79 1.33 10.62
CA LEU A 108 -3.70 2.41 9.65
C LEU A 108 -4.72 3.52 9.95
N LEU A 109 -5.96 3.17 10.30
CA LEU A 109 -6.99 4.15 10.68
C LEU A 109 -6.59 4.95 11.94
N GLU A 110 -6.09 4.29 12.98
CA GLU A 110 -5.59 4.94 14.21
C GLU A 110 -4.53 6.03 13.91
N ASN A 111 -3.70 5.81 12.88
CA ASN A 111 -2.60 6.70 12.54
C ASN A 111 -2.92 7.68 11.39
N SER A 112 -4.04 7.51 10.68
CA SER A 112 -4.37 8.29 9.47
C SER A 112 -4.59 9.77 9.74
N PHE A 113 -5.13 10.11 10.90
CA PHE A 113 -5.40 11.51 11.25
C PHE A 113 -4.11 12.33 11.45
N LYS A 114 -3.12 11.76 12.16
CA LYS A 114 -1.87 12.46 12.47
C LYS A 114 -0.86 12.44 11.31
N HIS A 115 -0.89 11.40 10.49
CA HIS A 115 0.12 11.12 9.48
C HIS A 115 -0.54 10.80 8.12
N SER A 116 -1.53 11.60 7.72
CA SER A 116 -2.35 11.40 6.53
C SER A 116 -1.54 11.16 5.26
N ASN A 117 -0.51 11.96 5.02
CA ASN A 117 0.35 11.87 3.83
C ASN A 117 1.10 10.54 3.69
N LYS A 118 1.44 9.88 4.81
CA LYS A 118 2.13 8.59 4.82
C LYS A 118 1.17 7.40 4.90
N ILE A 119 0.07 7.55 5.62
CA ILE A 119 -0.83 6.45 5.97
C ILE A 119 -1.97 6.28 4.97
N LEU A 120 -2.65 7.36 4.55
CA LEU A 120 -3.79 7.26 3.62
C LEU A 120 -3.43 6.59 2.28
N PRO A 121 -2.23 6.80 1.70
CA PRO A 121 -1.82 6.04 0.53
C PRO A 121 -1.83 4.52 0.75
N ILE A 122 -1.29 4.08 1.89
CA ILE A 122 -1.20 2.65 2.23
C ILE A 122 -2.60 2.09 2.51
N LEU A 123 -3.44 2.86 3.21
CA LEU A 123 -4.82 2.49 3.49
C LEU A 123 -5.64 2.35 2.21
N SER A 124 -5.49 3.29 1.27
CA SER A 124 -6.12 3.20 -0.06
C SER A 124 -5.68 1.94 -0.82
N ASP A 125 -4.37 1.65 -0.85
CA ASP A 125 -3.82 0.46 -1.50
C ASP A 125 -4.27 -0.83 -0.80
N HIS A 126 -4.37 -0.84 0.53
CA HIS A 126 -4.89 -1.95 1.31
C HIS A 126 -6.35 -2.26 0.94
N TYR A 127 -7.23 -1.26 0.93
CA TYR A 127 -8.61 -1.42 0.51
C TYR A 127 -8.73 -1.85 -0.96
N PHE A 128 -7.90 -1.27 -1.84
CA PHE A 128 -7.87 -1.65 -3.26
C PHE A 128 -7.53 -3.14 -3.42
N LYS A 129 -6.52 -3.62 -2.73
CA LYS A 129 -6.09 -5.01 -2.74
C LYS A 129 -7.21 -5.99 -2.31
N HIS A 130 -8.04 -5.57 -1.36
CA HIS A 130 -9.18 -6.36 -0.89
C HIS A 130 -10.47 -6.10 -1.69
N ARG A 131 -10.37 -5.41 -2.83
CA ARG A 131 -11.50 -5.05 -3.71
C ARG A 131 -12.57 -4.18 -3.03
N GLU A 132 -12.21 -3.50 -1.94
CA GLU A 132 -13.06 -2.53 -1.25
C GLU A 132 -12.92 -1.15 -1.92
N PHE A 133 -13.24 -1.09 -3.22
CA PHE A 133 -12.94 0.05 -4.10
C PHE A 133 -13.56 1.36 -3.63
N LYS A 134 -14.74 1.30 -2.99
CA LYS A 134 -15.37 2.49 -2.40
C LYS A 134 -14.50 3.08 -1.28
N LYS A 135 -14.07 2.26 -0.32
CA LYS A 135 -13.19 2.71 0.78
C LYS A 135 -11.84 3.19 0.26
N SER A 136 -11.28 2.50 -0.75
CA SER A 136 -10.04 2.90 -1.40
C SER A 136 -10.14 4.29 -2.03
N TYR A 137 -11.25 4.57 -2.73
CA TYR A 137 -11.55 5.88 -3.29
C TYR A 137 -11.68 6.94 -2.20
N GLU A 138 -12.43 6.65 -1.13
CA GLU A 138 -12.64 7.57 0.00
C GLU A 138 -11.32 7.94 0.70
N ALA A 139 -10.44 6.97 0.93
CA ALA A 139 -9.10 7.21 1.50
C ALA A 139 -8.23 8.10 0.58
N LEU A 140 -8.30 7.89 -0.73
CA LEU A 140 -7.57 8.72 -1.69
C LEU A 140 -8.17 10.13 -1.80
N LEU A 141 -9.49 10.26 -1.68
CA LEU A 141 -10.19 11.54 -1.64
C LEU A 141 -9.78 12.33 -0.40
N GLU A 142 -9.82 11.72 0.78
CA GLU A 142 -9.38 12.34 2.03
C GLU A 142 -7.93 12.81 1.96
N LEU A 143 -7.05 12.02 1.35
CA LEU A 143 -5.66 12.43 1.11
C LEU A 143 -5.60 13.70 0.24
N SER A 144 -6.42 13.78 -0.81
CA SER A 144 -6.43 14.93 -1.72
C SER A 144 -7.02 16.20 -1.10
N ASP A 145 -7.88 16.05 -0.10
CA ASP A 145 -8.46 17.18 0.65
C ASP A 145 -7.50 17.71 1.73
N LYS A 146 -6.67 16.84 2.30
CA LYS A 146 -5.69 17.20 3.35
C LYS A 146 -4.34 17.63 2.81
N GLU A 147 -3.96 17.13 1.64
CA GLU A 147 -2.67 17.34 1.01
C GLU A 147 -2.86 17.97 -0.38
N MET A 148 -1.75 18.27 -1.04
CA MET A 148 -1.81 18.76 -2.42
C MET A 148 -2.30 17.66 -3.38
N PHE A 149 -3.32 17.99 -4.20
CA PHE A 149 -3.86 17.09 -5.21
C PHE A 149 -2.77 16.57 -6.16
N ASN A 150 -2.75 15.25 -6.38
CA ASN A 150 -1.76 14.58 -7.24
C ASN A 150 -2.46 13.88 -8.42
N ALA A 151 -2.50 14.56 -9.57
CA ALA A 151 -3.14 14.05 -10.79
C ALA A 151 -2.56 12.71 -11.26
N LYS A 152 -1.24 12.50 -11.17
CA LYS A 152 -0.58 11.24 -11.57
C LYS A 152 -1.06 10.06 -10.72
N LYS A 153 -1.21 10.28 -9.41
CA LYS A 153 -1.72 9.26 -8.49
C LYS A 153 -3.17 8.90 -8.80
N TRP A 154 -4.01 9.91 -9.07
CA TRP A 154 -5.40 9.70 -9.46
C TRP A 154 -5.52 8.97 -10.82
N LEU A 155 -4.75 9.35 -11.83
CA LEU A 155 -4.70 8.65 -13.12
C LEU A 155 -4.32 7.17 -12.93
N SER A 156 -3.29 6.90 -12.13
CA SER A 156 -2.89 5.53 -11.82
C SER A 156 -4.00 4.74 -11.15
N PHE A 157 -4.69 5.34 -10.17
CA PHE A 157 -5.82 4.74 -9.46
C PHE A 157 -6.99 4.43 -10.40
N CYS A 158 -7.40 5.40 -11.23
CA CYS A 158 -8.47 5.21 -12.22
C CYS A 158 -8.15 4.06 -13.19
N ASN A 159 -6.92 4.05 -13.73
CA ASN A 159 -6.45 2.99 -14.61
C ASN A 159 -6.45 1.61 -13.92
N SER A 160 -6.09 1.55 -12.63
CA SER A 160 -6.11 0.32 -11.86
C SER A 160 -7.54 -0.20 -11.65
N LEU A 161 -8.50 0.68 -11.32
CA LEU A 161 -9.92 0.33 -11.21
C LEU A 161 -10.47 -0.24 -12.53
N ARG A 162 -10.11 0.37 -13.66
CA ARG A 162 -10.51 -0.13 -14.98
C ARG A 162 -9.95 -1.53 -15.26
N LYS A 163 -8.66 -1.76 -14.97
CA LYS A 163 -8.01 -3.08 -15.12
C LYS A 163 -8.68 -4.16 -14.26
N GLU A 164 -9.11 -3.80 -13.04
CA GLU A 164 -9.86 -4.68 -12.15
C GLU A 164 -11.34 -4.85 -12.55
N LYS A 165 -11.76 -4.26 -13.69
CA LYS A 165 -13.14 -4.25 -14.18
C LYS A 165 -14.13 -3.62 -13.19
N ALA A 166 -13.65 -2.77 -12.29
CA ALA A 166 -14.47 -2.00 -11.35
C ALA A 166 -14.99 -0.72 -12.02
N TYR A 167 -15.68 -0.87 -13.15
CA TYR A 167 -16.00 0.21 -14.08
C TYR A 167 -16.77 1.38 -13.46
N SER A 168 -17.78 1.10 -12.65
CA SER A 168 -18.56 2.15 -11.97
C SER A 168 -17.70 3.03 -11.05
N HIS A 169 -16.73 2.41 -10.37
CA HIS A 169 -15.78 3.13 -9.53
C HIS A 169 -14.73 3.87 -10.37
N ALA A 170 -14.28 3.27 -11.47
CA ALA A 170 -13.35 3.91 -12.40
C ALA A 170 -13.96 5.18 -13.01
N ILE A 171 -15.18 5.10 -13.52
CA ILE A 171 -15.93 6.25 -14.07
C ILE A 171 -16.02 7.37 -13.05
N LYS A 172 -16.45 7.06 -11.83
CA LYS A 172 -16.55 8.05 -10.74
C LYS A 172 -15.19 8.70 -10.44
N ALA A 173 -14.11 7.92 -10.42
CA ALA A 173 -12.77 8.40 -10.15
C ALA A 173 -12.23 9.30 -11.30
N TYR A 174 -12.46 8.92 -12.58
CA TYR A 174 -12.13 9.77 -13.71
C TYR A 174 -12.93 11.07 -13.73
N GLN A 175 -14.24 11.01 -13.46
CA GLN A 175 -15.07 12.21 -13.38
C GLN A 175 -14.62 13.16 -12.28
N TYR A 176 -14.15 12.64 -11.13
CA TYR A 176 -13.55 13.47 -10.08
C TYR A 176 -12.24 14.10 -10.56
N LEU A 177 -11.36 13.30 -11.17
CA LEU A 177 -10.07 13.77 -11.71
C LEU A 177 -10.26 14.90 -12.72
N LEU A 178 -11.17 14.74 -13.68
CA LEU A 178 -11.42 15.69 -14.76
C LEU A 178 -12.04 17.02 -14.31
N LYS A 179 -12.58 17.09 -13.09
CA LYS A 179 -13.06 18.34 -12.47
C LYS A 179 -11.96 19.16 -11.81
N LYS A 180 -10.71 18.63 -11.76
CA LYS A 180 -9.57 19.32 -11.17
C LYS A 180 -8.84 20.14 -12.22
N ASP A 181 -8.07 21.15 -11.75
CA ASP A 181 -7.15 21.88 -12.63
C ASP A 181 -5.99 20.99 -13.04
N LEU A 182 -6.02 20.53 -14.28
CA LEU A 182 -5.09 19.57 -14.86
C LEU A 182 -4.27 20.21 -15.98
N LYS A 183 -3.04 19.76 -16.13
CA LYS A 183 -2.27 20.04 -17.35
C LYS A 183 -2.95 19.36 -18.56
N ASN A 184 -2.84 19.97 -19.75
CA ASN A 184 -3.51 19.48 -20.96
C ASN A 184 -3.29 17.99 -21.22
N TYR A 185 -2.06 17.48 -21.04
CA TYR A 185 -1.78 16.06 -21.25
C TYR A 185 -2.46 15.15 -20.22
N GLN A 186 -2.56 15.60 -18.95
CA GLN A 186 -3.25 14.84 -17.88
C GLN A 186 -4.76 14.81 -18.12
N TYR A 187 -5.31 15.90 -18.59
CA TYR A 187 -6.72 15.98 -18.99
C TYR A 187 -7.01 15.03 -20.17
N GLY A 188 -6.16 15.05 -21.20
CA GLY A 188 -6.27 14.13 -22.34
C GLY A 188 -6.16 12.65 -21.92
N GLU A 189 -5.20 12.31 -21.05
CA GLU A 189 -5.07 10.94 -20.49
C GLU A 189 -6.32 10.54 -19.68
N GLY A 190 -6.88 11.46 -18.90
CA GLY A 190 -8.10 11.25 -18.13
C GLY A 190 -9.31 10.97 -19.01
N LEU A 191 -9.51 11.80 -20.06
CA LEU A 191 -10.61 11.61 -21.03
C LEU A 191 -10.47 10.29 -21.78
N LEU A 192 -9.27 9.99 -22.28
CA LEU A 192 -9.02 8.71 -22.97
C LEU A 192 -9.28 7.51 -22.05
N GLY A 193 -8.85 7.60 -20.79
CA GLY A 193 -9.08 6.55 -19.80
C GLY A 193 -10.57 6.35 -19.51
N LEU A 194 -11.33 7.44 -19.38
CA LEU A 194 -12.78 7.41 -19.21
C LEU A 194 -13.48 6.78 -20.42
N ALA A 195 -13.16 7.23 -21.64
CA ALA A 195 -13.70 6.67 -22.87
C ALA A 195 -13.45 5.17 -22.98
N LYS A 196 -12.20 4.73 -22.76
CA LYS A 196 -11.85 3.30 -22.72
C LYS A 196 -12.60 2.52 -21.62
N THR A 197 -12.93 3.18 -20.50
CA THR A 197 -13.69 2.52 -19.43
C THR A 197 -15.13 2.22 -19.88
N PHE A 198 -15.72 3.12 -20.64
CA PHE A 198 -17.04 2.88 -21.23
C PHE A 198 -16.97 1.80 -22.33
N GLU A 199 -15.97 1.85 -23.18
CA GLU A 199 -15.72 0.82 -24.20
C GLU A 199 -15.56 -0.58 -23.57
N ASP A 200 -14.77 -0.70 -22.50
CA ASP A 200 -14.54 -1.96 -21.79
C ASP A 200 -15.81 -2.52 -21.10
N GLN A 201 -16.81 -1.66 -20.83
CA GLN A 201 -18.12 -2.10 -20.31
C GLN A 201 -19.00 -2.78 -21.37
N ILE A 202 -18.74 -2.49 -22.63
CA ILE A 202 -19.47 -3.09 -23.75
C ILE A 202 -18.92 -4.51 -23.87
N SER A 203 -19.53 -5.47 -23.14
CA SER A 203 -19.25 -6.88 -23.38
C SER A 203 -19.82 -7.24 -24.76
N PRO A 204 -19.03 -7.84 -25.66
CA PRO A 204 -19.61 -8.46 -26.84
C PRO A 204 -20.62 -9.49 -26.33
N VAL A 205 -21.85 -9.36 -26.77
CA VAL A 205 -22.86 -10.38 -26.53
C VAL A 205 -22.35 -11.63 -27.24
N GLU A 206 -21.98 -12.67 -26.48
CA GLU A 206 -21.67 -13.99 -27.03
C GLU A 206 -22.98 -14.58 -27.61
N ASN A 207 -23.45 -14.03 -28.71
CA ASN A 207 -24.44 -14.67 -29.57
C ASN A 207 -23.67 -15.37 -30.67
N ASN A 208 -23.82 -16.68 -30.74
CA ASN A 208 -23.28 -17.52 -31.82
C ASN A 208 -23.81 -17.13 -33.21
N ASP A 209 -24.73 -16.19 -33.32
CA ASP A 209 -25.25 -15.64 -34.56
C ASP A 209 -24.61 -14.29 -34.85
N LEU A 210 -23.73 -14.24 -35.83
CA LEU A 210 -23.01 -13.05 -36.30
C LEU A 210 -23.90 -11.93 -36.87
N VAL A 211 -25.20 -12.16 -36.95
CA VAL A 211 -26.17 -11.27 -37.57
C VAL A 211 -26.53 -10.01 -36.79
N PRO A 212 -26.51 -9.99 -35.46
CA PRO A 212 -27.06 -8.86 -34.70
C PRO A 212 -26.22 -7.61 -34.62
N TYR A 213 -24.91 -7.68 -34.88
CA TYR A 213 -24.02 -6.55 -34.64
C TYR A 213 -24.27 -5.32 -35.49
N PHE A 214 -24.86 -5.51 -36.66
CA PHE A 214 -25.07 -4.44 -37.63
C PHE A 214 -26.51 -3.95 -37.72
N TYR A 215 -27.46 -4.67 -37.13
CA TYR A 215 -28.89 -4.42 -37.30
C TYR A 215 -29.68 -4.23 -36.02
N ASN A 216 -29.05 -4.33 -34.86
CA ASN A 216 -29.76 -4.10 -33.63
C ASN A 216 -29.55 -2.66 -33.18
N ASP A 217 -30.66 -2.00 -32.85
CA ASP A 217 -30.77 -0.88 -31.95
C ASP A 217 -30.23 -1.27 -30.55
N ASN A 218 -28.97 -1.68 -30.49
CA ASN A 218 -28.40 -2.22 -29.28
C ASN A 218 -28.20 -1.06 -28.29
N ILE A 219 -28.89 -1.14 -27.20
CA ILE A 219 -28.87 -0.17 -26.10
C ILE A 219 -27.43 0.24 -25.75
N PHE A 220 -26.49 -0.70 -25.83
CA PHE A 220 -25.05 -0.46 -25.55
C PHE A 220 -24.39 0.55 -26.49
N PHE A 221 -24.77 0.58 -27.75
CA PHE A 221 -24.23 1.56 -28.70
C PHE A 221 -24.90 2.93 -28.56
N LYS A 222 -26.15 2.98 -28.12
CA LYS A 222 -26.82 4.24 -27.81
C LYS A 222 -26.18 4.94 -26.61
N ASP A 223 -25.89 4.21 -25.55
CA ASP A 223 -25.24 4.77 -24.34
C ASP A 223 -23.80 5.21 -24.61
N ALA A 224 -23.04 4.46 -25.43
CA ALA A 224 -21.70 4.85 -25.85
C ALA A 224 -21.66 6.06 -26.82
N ALA A 225 -22.72 6.23 -27.62
CA ALA A 225 -22.82 7.37 -28.55
C ALA A 225 -23.32 8.68 -27.90
N GLN A 226 -23.79 8.63 -26.65
CA GLN A 226 -24.22 9.79 -25.86
C GLN A 226 -23.08 10.43 -25.06
N LEU A 227 -21.85 9.92 -25.21
CA LEU A 227 -20.64 10.43 -24.60
C LEU A 227 -19.77 11.18 -25.59
#